data_a757560fa51cec9671cdbc127c49e133
#
_entry.id   a757560fa51cec9671cdbc127c49e133
#
_cell.length_a   1.000
_cell.length_b   1.000
_cell.length_c   1.000
_cell.angle_alpha   90.00
_cell.angle_beta   90.00
_cell.angle_gamma   90.00
#
_symmetry.space_group_name_H-M   'P 1'
#
loop_
_entity.id
_entity.type
_entity.pdbx_description
1 polymer ?
#
loop_
_entity_poly.entity_id
_entity_poly.type
_entity_poly.pdbx_seq_one_letter_code
_entity_poly.pdbx_strand_id
1 'polypeptide(L)'
;MEGAVLVSEAVDAGWHVIEQFVAPGADPISGAGAVRHLAPGVMDKIATTETPQPVLAVVERAFAGREILDTAGFVVVADGVADPGNLGTMLRSAEAAGADCVVLTPGTVDPSNPKVVRASAGAVFRVPVVEDTNLDEVGLAGIVRLGTSSHRGASHTDTDLRRRVAVVLGNEAHGLSDDANVDEWITIAHAGRSESLNVAMACTVLCFEVARQRRSGS
;
A
#
# COMPACT_ATOMS: atom_id res chain seq x y z
N MET A 1 1.88 14.30 -8.99
CA MET A 1 2.70 13.10 -9.24
C MET A 1 3.84 13.47 -10.15
N GLU A 2 5.03 12.92 -9.93
CA GLU A 2 6.25 13.32 -10.63
C GLU A 2 6.98 12.10 -11.18
N GLY A 3 7.38 12.16 -12.45
CA GLY A 3 8.14 11.14 -13.18
C GLY A 3 7.32 10.40 -14.24
N ALA A 4 7.89 10.26 -15.45
CA ALA A 4 7.24 9.65 -16.60
C ALA A 4 6.74 8.22 -16.32
N VAL A 5 7.56 7.42 -15.62
CA VAL A 5 7.20 6.04 -15.27
C VAL A 5 5.93 5.98 -14.41
N LEU A 6 5.84 6.81 -13.35
CA LEU A 6 4.66 6.82 -12.49
C LEU A 6 3.41 7.35 -13.20
N VAL A 7 3.59 8.34 -14.09
CA VAL A 7 2.47 8.85 -14.89
C VAL A 7 1.96 7.77 -15.86
N SER A 8 2.86 7.02 -16.51
CA SER A 8 2.47 5.88 -17.35
C SER A 8 1.77 4.79 -16.54
N GLU A 9 2.29 4.42 -15.37
CA GLU A 9 1.66 3.43 -14.49
C GLU A 9 0.24 3.83 -14.08
N ALA A 10 -0.01 5.12 -13.81
CA ALA A 10 -1.35 5.60 -13.49
C ALA A 10 -2.30 5.50 -14.70
N VAL A 11 -1.83 5.87 -15.90
CA VAL A 11 -2.61 5.73 -17.15
C VAL A 11 -2.92 4.27 -17.42
N ASP A 12 -1.92 3.39 -17.34
CA ASP A 12 -2.07 1.94 -17.60
C ASP A 12 -3.02 1.26 -16.61
N ALA A 13 -3.05 1.76 -15.37
CA ALA A 13 -3.99 1.32 -14.34
C ALA A 13 -5.41 1.94 -14.49
N GLY A 14 -5.64 2.78 -15.48
CA GLY A 14 -6.93 3.40 -15.77
C GLY A 14 -7.29 4.60 -14.88
N TRP A 15 -6.32 5.18 -14.17
CA TRP A 15 -6.56 6.38 -13.37
C TRP A 15 -6.71 7.61 -14.28
N HIS A 16 -7.63 8.51 -13.92
CA HIS A 16 -7.87 9.74 -14.67
C HIS A 16 -6.75 10.75 -14.40
N VAL A 17 -5.87 10.92 -15.39
CA VAL A 17 -4.85 11.98 -15.40
C VAL A 17 -5.48 13.24 -16.01
N ILE A 18 -5.61 14.31 -15.23
CA ILE A 18 -6.28 15.54 -15.64
C ILE A 18 -5.42 16.32 -16.63
N GLU A 19 -4.15 16.55 -16.25
CA GLU A 19 -3.18 17.25 -17.08
C GLU A 19 -1.74 16.85 -16.72
N GLN A 20 -0.84 17.05 -17.67
CA GLN A 20 0.59 16.84 -17.49
C GLN A 20 1.39 18.10 -17.84
N PHE A 21 2.45 18.32 -17.09
CA PHE A 21 3.41 19.41 -17.30
C PHE A 21 4.72 18.79 -17.78
N VAL A 22 5.20 19.26 -18.93
CA VAL A 22 6.32 18.66 -19.65
C VAL A 22 7.45 19.67 -19.75
N ALA A 23 8.64 19.30 -19.29
CA ALA A 23 9.83 20.13 -19.40
C ALA A 23 10.30 20.27 -20.86
N PRO A 24 11.07 21.32 -21.21
CA PRO A 24 11.63 21.45 -22.55
C PRO A 24 12.47 20.23 -22.96
N GLY A 25 12.20 19.72 -24.15
CA GLY A 25 12.92 18.55 -24.71
C GLY A 25 12.47 17.20 -24.21
N ALA A 26 11.46 17.13 -23.34
CA ALA A 26 10.83 15.87 -22.96
C ALA A 26 9.57 15.60 -23.77
N ASP A 27 9.23 14.33 -23.92
CA ASP A 27 8.01 13.89 -24.60
C ASP A 27 6.85 13.75 -23.61
N PRO A 28 5.64 14.16 -23.98
CA PRO A 28 4.45 13.93 -23.17
C PRO A 28 4.09 12.44 -23.13
N ILE A 29 3.47 12.01 -22.03
CA ILE A 29 2.95 10.65 -21.87
C ILE A 29 1.60 10.54 -22.57
N SER A 30 1.47 9.55 -23.44
CA SER A 30 0.22 9.29 -24.15
C SER A 30 -0.90 8.92 -23.16
N GLY A 31 -2.09 9.47 -23.35
CA GLY A 31 -3.24 9.22 -22.48
C GLY A 31 -3.24 9.99 -21.17
N ALA A 32 -2.19 10.77 -20.86
CA ALA A 32 -2.07 11.50 -19.60
C ALA A 32 -2.69 12.92 -19.67
N GLY A 33 -3.93 13.01 -20.12
CA GLY A 33 -4.73 14.24 -20.09
C GLY A 33 -4.16 15.40 -20.93
N ALA A 34 -4.49 16.65 -20.54
CA ALA A 34 -4.06 17.83 -21.26
C ALA A 34 -2.54 18.07 -21.08
N VAL A 35 -1.85 18.42 -22.19
CA VAL A 35 -0.40 18.67 -22.17
C VAL A 35 -0.13 20.17 -21.98
N ARG A 36 0.74 20.49 -21.01
CA ARG A 36 1.24 21.84 -20.73
C ARG A 36 2.77 21.87 -20.87
N HIS A 37 3.27 22.45 -21.92
CA HIS A 37 4.71 22.64 -22.09
C HIS A 37 5.19 23.77 -21.22
N LEU A 38 6.21 23.51 -20.42
CA LEU A 38 6.80 24.46 -19.48
C LEU A 38 7.93 25.27 -20.15
N ALA A 39 8.09 26.52 -19.71
CA ALA A 39 9.28 27.29 -20.05
C ALA A 39 10.52 26.74 -19.30
N PRO A 40 11.76 26.96 -19.82
CA PRO A 40 12.99 26.56 -19.14
C PRO A 40 13.03 27.02 -17.68
N GLY A 41 13.46 26.15 -16.76
CA GLY A 41 13.60 26.42 -15.32
C GLY A 41 12.29 26.47 -14.52
N VAL A 42 11.13 26.26 -15.13
CA VAL A 42 9.86 26.21 -14.40
C VAL A 42 9.72 24.88 -13.66
N MET A 43 10.15 23.76 -14.27
CA MET A 43 10.10 22.44 -13.64
C MET A 43 10.84 22.42 -12.30
N ASP A 44 12.01 23.05 -12.22
CA ASP A 44 12.82 23.15 -10.99
C ASP A 44 12.10 23.87 -9.83
N LYS A 45 11.12 24.71 -10.16
CA LYS A 45 10.35 25.47 -9.14
C LYS A 45 9.12 24.72 -8.63
N ILE A 46 8.57 23.80 -9.44
CA ILE A 46 7.33 23.09 -9.10
C ILE A 46 7.57 21.63 -8.70
N ALA A 47 8.76 21.08 -9.01
CA ALA A 47 9.13 19.74 -8.62
C ALA A 47 9.19 19.59 -7.09
N THR A 48 8.87 18.40 -6.61
CA THR A 48 8.90 18.04 -5.18
C THR A 48 10.15 17.22 -4.81
N THR A 49 10.99 16.90 -5.80
CA THR A 49 12.22 16.13 -5.65
C THR A 49 13.45 16.99 -5.84
N GLU A 50 14.57 16.62 -5.22
CA GLU A 50 15.87 17.30 -5.38
C GLU A 50 16.37 17.22 -6.83
N THR A 51 16.02 16.14 -7.53
CA THR A 51 16.31 16.00 -8.97
C THR A 51 14.99 15.96 -9.71
N PRO A 52 14.54 17.10 -10.27
CA PRO A 52 13.27 17.22 -10.97
C PRO A 52 13.15 16.20 -12.11
N GLN A 53 12.00 15.53 -12.17
CA GLN A 53 11.68 14.67 -13.30
C GLN A 53 11.07 15.50 -14.45
N PRO A 54 11.30 15.11 -15.71
CA PRO A 54 10.90 15.94 -16.85
C PRO A 54 9.38 16.00 -17.10
N VAL A 55 8.60 15.14 -16.44
CA VAL A 55 7.13 15.10 -16.51
C VAL A 55 6.55 15.12 -15.10
N LEU A 56 5.54 15.98 -14.90
CA LEU A 56 4.72 16.05 -13.71
C LEU A 56 3.25 15.98 -14.13
N ALA A 57 2.39 15.30 -13.38
CA ALA A 57 0.97 15.20 -13.68
C ALA A 57 0.07 15.45 -12.47
N VAL A 58 -1.11 15.97 -12.74
CA VAL A 58 -2.24 16.04 -11.81
C VAL A 58 -3.15 14.86 -12.11
N VAL A 59 -3.41 14.05 -11.09
CA VAL A 59 -4.19 12.81 -11.19
C VAL A 59 -5.33 12.87 -10.20
N GLU A 60 -6.52 12.46 -10.63
CA GLU A 60 -7.69 12.36 -9.76
C GLU A 60 -7.53 11.18 -8.81
N ARG A 61 -7.93 11.37 -7.55
CA ARG A 61 -7.91 10.29 -6.55
C ARG A 61 -9.01 9.27 -6.88
N ALA A 62 -8.64 8.00 -6.99
CA ALA A 62 -9.55 6.91 -7.34
C ALA A 62 -9.38 5.71 -6.39
N PHE A 63 -9.52 5.95 -5.07
CA PHE A 63 -9.45 4.88 -4.06
C PHE A 63 -10.76 4.12 -3.98
N ALA A 64 -10.68 2.86 -3.54
CA ALA A 64 -11.81 1.95 -3.46
C ALA A 64 -12.75 2.30 -2.30
N GLY A 65 -14.03 2.01 -2.49
CA GLY A 65 -15.00 2.05 -1.41
C GLY A 65 -14.93 0.79 -0.53
N ARG A 66 -15.57 0.85 0.64
CA ARG A 66 -15.57 -0.24 1.64
C ARG A 66 -16.29 -1.51 1.17
N GLU A 67 -17.15 -1.39 0.18
CA GLU A 67 -17.89 -2.50 -0.42
C GLU A 67 -17.00 -3.62 -0.98
N ILE A 68 -15.73 -3.32 -1.29
CA ILE A 68 -14.77 -4.34 -1.72
C ILE A 68 -14.55 -5.40 -0.63
N LEU A 69 -14.71 -5.05 0.66
CA LEU A 69 -14.54 -5.96 1.78
C LEU A 69 -15.57 -7.10 1.78
N ASP A 70 -16.75 -6.91 1.20
CA ASP A 70 -17.79 -7.94 1.16
C ASP A 70 -17.32 -9.21 0.42
N THR A 71 -16.45 -9.06 -0.55
CA THR A 71 -15.95 -10.15 -1.40
C THR A 71 -14.45 -10.45 -1.21
N ALA A 72 -13.70 -9.55 -0.55
CA ALA A 72 -12.26 -9.71 -0.36
C ALA A 72 -11.94 -10.98 0.44
N GLY A 73 -11.00 -11.74 -0.04
CA GLY A 73 -10.48 -12.94 0.63
C GLY A 73 -9.16 -12.69 1.36
N PHE A 74 -8.31 -11.81 0.80
CA PHE A 74 -7.02 -11.42 1.37
C PHE A 74 -6.90 -9.92 1.45
N VAL A 75 -6.85 -9.40 2.66
CA VAL A 75 -6.73 -7.98 2.98
C VAL A 75 -5.43 -7.72 3.75
N VAL A 76 -4.76 -6.61 3.44
CA VAL A 76 -3.68 -6.08 4.27
C VAL A 76 -4.22 -4.83 4.98
N VAL A 77 -4.04 -4.73 6.28
CA VAL A 77 -4.43 -3.55 7.05
C VAL A 77 -3.18 -2.85 7.58
N ALA A 78 -3.02 -1.60 7.22
CA ALA A 78 -2.04 -0.69 7.80
C ALA A 78 -2.71 0.11 8.91
N ASP A 79 -2.39 -0.21 10.17
CA ASP A 79 -3.00 0.39 11.34
C ASP A 79 -2.09 1.46 11.94
N GLY A 80 -2.37 2.72 11.62
CA GLY A 80 -1.59 3.86 12.10
C GLY A 80 -0.16 3.92 11.56
N VAL A 81 0.12 3.32 10.41
CA VAL A 81 1.46 3.37 9.76
C VAL A 81 1.75 4.80 9.33
N ALA A 82 2.78 5.41 9.92
CA ALA A 82 3.07 6.83 9.75
C ALA A 82 4.14 7.12 8.69
N ASP A 83 5.09 6.18 8.48
CA ASP A 83 6.16 6.39 7.51
C ASP A 83 5.69 6.12 6.07
N PRO A 84 5.83 7.10 5.16
CA PRO A 84 5.39 6.94 3.78
C PRO A 84 6.20 5.90 2.98
N GLY A 85 7.45 5.64 3.35
CA GLY A 85 8.27 4.60 2.74
C GLY A 85 7.75 3.21 3.09
N ASN A 86 7.37 3.01 4.36
CA ASN A 86 6.77 1.77 4.83
C ASN A 86 5.43 1.52 4.13
N LEU A 87 4.52 2.50 4.13
CA LEU A 87 3.23 2.33 3.45
C LEU A 87 3.41 2.00 1.96
N GLY A 88 4.28 2.73 1.26
CA GLY A 88 4.56 2.45 -0.15
C GLY A 88 5.09 1.03 -0.38
N THR A 89 5.98 0.54 0.49
CA THR A 89 6.52 -0.83 0.42
C THR A 89 5.44 -1.87 0.74
N MET A 90 4.55 -1.59 1.70
CA MET A 90 3.42 -2.46 2.03
C MET A 90 2.46 -2.60 0.84
N LEU A 91 2.09 -1.49 0.19
CA LEU A 91 1.27 -1.49 -1.02
C LEU A 91 1.89 -2.35 -2.12
N ARG A 92 3.19 -2.21 -2.34
CA ARG A 92 3.94 -3.01 -3.32
C ARG A 92 3.94 -4.49 -2.98
N SER A 93 4.11 -4.85 -1.71
CA SER A 93 4.12 -6.24 -1.26
C SER A 93 2.72 -6.87 -1.35
N ALA A 94 1.69 -6.12 -0.98
CA ALA A 94 0.29 -6.54 -1.07
C ALA A 94 -0.12 -6.81 -2.52
N GLU A 95 0.17 -5.89 -3.44
CA GLU A 95 -0.10 -6.04 -4.87
C GLU A 95 0.62 -7.26 -5.44
N ALA A 96 1.93 -7.39 -5.21
CA ALA A 96 2.75 -8.48 -5.72
C ALA A 96 2.33 -9.87 -5.17
N ALA A 97 1.76 -9.92 -3.97
CA ALA A 97 1.26 -11.16 -3.36
C ALA A 97 -0.21 -11.47 -3.70
N GLY A 98 -0.89 -10.57 -4.42
CA GLY A 98 -2.28 -10.76 -4.83
C GLY A 98 -3.29 -10.46 -3.72
N ALA A 99 -3.04 -9.45 -2.89
CA ALA A 99 -4.05 -8.96 -1.97
C ALA A 99 -5.21 -8.31 -2.75
N ASP A 100 -6.43 -8.55 -2.30
CA ASP A 100 -7.64 -7.99 -2.91
C ASP A 100 -7.77 -6.49 -2.64
N CYS A 101 -7.32 -6.04 -1.47
CA CYS A 101 -7.21 -4.62 -1.12
C CYS A 101 -6.25 -4.37 0.05
N VAL A 102 -5.90 -3.10 0.22
CA VAL A 102 -5.19 -2.58 1.39
C VAL A 102 -6.10 -1.59 2.11
N VAL A 103 -6.33 -1.84 3.39
CA VAL A 103 -7.13 -0.97 4.28
C VAL A 103 -6.19 -0.08 5.08
N LEU A 104 -6.50 1.20 5.14
CA LEU A 104 -5.79 2.20 5.94
C LEU A 104 -6.70 2.66 7.07
N THR A 105 -6.28 2.43 8.32
CA THR A 105 -7.01 2.95 9.47
C THR A 105 -6.74 4.45 9.67
N PRO A 106 -7.60 5.16 10.42
CA PRO A 106 -7.33 6.54 10.82
C PRO A 106 -5.95 6.70 11.45
N GLY A 107 -5.22 7.74 11.06
CA GLY A 107 -3.84 7.99 11.52
C GLY A 107 -2.75 7.38 10.63
N THR A 108 -3.10 6.57 9.64
CA THR A 108 -2.17 6.13 8.61
C THR A 108 -1.85 7.27 7.64
N VAL A 109 -0.62 7.32 7.16
CA VAL A 109 -0.18 8.34 6.19
C VAL A 109 -1.02 8.28 4.91
N ASP A 110 -1.33 9.45 4.35
CA ASP A 110 -2.11 9.58 3.12
C ASP A 110 -1.47 8.79 1.96
N PRO A 111 -2.18 7.84 1.33
CA PRO A 111 -1.68 7.05 0.21
C PRO A 111 -1.37 7.89 -1.03
N SER A 112 -1.95 9.10 -1.16
CA SER A 112 -1.63 10.06 -2.22
C SER A 112 -0.37 10.89 -1.95
N ASN A 113 0.24 10.77 -0.77
CA ASN A 113 1.50 11.45 -0.48
C ASN A 113 2.56 11.10 -1.54
N PRO A 114 3.25 12.08 -2.14
CA PRO A 114 4.24 11.82 -3.19
C PRO A 114 5.35 10.84 -2.80
N LYS A 115 5.69 10.74 -1.52
CA LYS A 115 6.67 9.75 -1.03
C LYS A 115 6.09 8.34 -1.02
N VAL A 116 4.80 8.16 -0.65
CA VAL A 116 4.10 6.86 -0.74
C VAL A 116 4.02 6.41 -2.19
N VAL A 117 3.55 7.29 -3.08
CA VAL A 117 3.41 7.00 -4.51
C VAL A 117 4.74 6.53 -5.11
N ARG A 118 5.84 7.23 -4.81
CA ARG A 118 7.17 6.83 -5.28
C ARG A 118 7.62 5.49 -4.69
N ALA A 119 7.46 5.31 -3.37
CA ALA A 119 7.88 4.08 -2.69
C ALA A 119 7.08 2.85 -3.14
N SER A 120 5.82 3.04 -3.55
CA SER A 120 4.95 1.97 -4.07
C SER A 120 5.36 1.49 -5.45
N ALA A 121 6.20 2.23 -6.18
CA ALA A 121 6.58 1.92 -7.57
C ALA A 121 5.35 1.63 -8.47
N GLY A 122 4.29 2.43 -8.33
CA GLY A 122 3.05 2.29 -9.09
C GLY A 122 2.03 1.29 -8.50
N ALA A 123 2.37 0.50 -7.49
CA ALA A 123 1.44 -0.45 -6.88
C ALA A 123 0.18 0.22 -6.30
N VAL A 124 0.30 1.48 -5.84
CA VAL A 124 -0.83 2.28 -5.35
C VAL A 124 -1.94 2.47 -6.38
N PHE A 125 -1.63 2.36 -7.67
CA PHE A 125 -2.60 2.49 -8.75
C PHE A 125 -3.28 1.15 -9.11
N ARG A 126 -2.69 0.02 -8.72
CA ARG A 126 -3.14 -1.33 -9.10
C ARG A 126 -3.82 -2.09 -7.98
N VAL A 127 -3.35 -1.96 -6.74
CA VAL A 127 -4.02 -2.56 -5.60
C VAL A 127 -5.11 -1.62 -5.09
N PRO A 128 -6.36 -2.06 -4.93
CA PRO A 128 -7.41 -1.25 -4.33
C PRO A 128 -7.03 -0.80 -2.92
N VAL A 129 -7.14 0.50 -2.64
CA VAL A 129 -6.87 1.08 -1.32
C VAL A 129 -8.18 1.60 -0.74
N VAL A 130 -8.49 1.22 0.49
CA VAL A 130 -9.67 1.66 1.24
C VAL A 130 -9.19 2.49 2.42
N GLU A 131 -9.59 3.75 2.46
CA GLU A 131 -9.17 4.70 3.50
C GLU A 131 -10.18 4.76 4.65
N ASP A 132 -9.75 5.31 5.78
CA ASP A 132 -10.58 5.65 6.96
C ASP A 132 -11.49 4.51 7.43
N THR A 133 -10.99 3.29 7.39
CA THR A 133 -11.72 2.09 7.77
C THR A 133 -11.08 1.44 8.99
N ASN A 134 -11.85 1.27 10.07
CA ASN A 134 -11.35 0.67 11.29
C ASN A 134 -11.42 -0.87 11.30
N LEU A 135 -10.80 -1.50 12.29
CA LEU A 135 -10.75 -2.95 12.40
C LEU A 135 -12.13 -3.59 12.62
N ASP A 136 -13.07 -2.88 13.25
CA ASP A 136 -14.43 -3.40 13.46
C ASP A 136 -15.17 -3.56 12.12
N GLU A 137 -15.03 -2.59 11.24
CA GLU A 137 -15.62 -2.64 9.90
C GLU A 137 -15.07 -3.80 9.07
N VAL A 138 -13.77 -4.09 9.18
CA VAL A 138 -13.16 -5.28 8.55
C VAL A 138 -13.76 -6.57 9.12
N GLY A 139 -13.92 -6.64 10.44
CA GLY A 139 -14.54 -7.80 11.12
C GLY A 139 -16.01 -8.00 10.74
N LEU A 140 -16.77 -6.92 10.60
CA LEU A 140 -18.18 -6.98 10.19
C LEU A 140 -18.36 -7.57 8.78
N ALA A 141 -17.36 -7.45 7.90
CA ALA A 141 -17.36 -8.10 6.60
C ALA A 141 -17.08 -9.61 6.66
N GLY A 142 -16.93 -10.19 7.85
CA GLY A 142 -16.65 -11.63 8.06
C GLY A 142 -15.22 -12.03 7.68
N ILE A 143 -14.28 -11.11 7.75
CA ILE A 143 -12.84 -11.34 7.50
C ILE A 143 -12.15 -11.53 8.84
N VAL A 144 -11.39 -12.61 8.99
CA VAL A 144 -10.62 -12.90 10.22
C VAL A 144 -9.43 -11.96 10.31
N ARG A 145 -9.37 -11.15 11.36
CA ARG A 145 -8.31 -10.16 11.60
C ARG A 145 -7.16 -10.82 12.35
N LEU A 146 -6.02 -10.92 11.67
CA LEU A 146 -4.79 -11.49 12.19
C LEU A 146 -3.85 -10.37 12.61
N GLY A 147 -3.84 -10.03 13.90
CA GLY A 147 -2.92 -9.05 14.45
C GLY A 147 -1.48 -9.55 14.46
N THR A 148 -0.53 -8.72 14.05
CA THR A 148 0.89 -9.10 14.04
C THR A 148 1.60 -8.65 15.31
N SER A 149 2.39 -9.55 15.90
CA SER A 149 3.23 -9.25 17.07
C SER A 149 4.56 -9.98 16.95
N SER A 150 5.65 -9.36 17.45
CA SER A 150 6.95 -10.04 17.56
C SER A 150 7.06 -10.93 18.79
N HIS A 151 6.08 -10.84 19.73
CA HIS A 151 6.20 -11.49 21.04
C HIS A 151 5.09 -12.49 21.36
N ARG A 152 4.00 -12.50 20.58
CA ARG A 152 2.85 -13.37 20.84
C ARG A 152 2.16 -13.84 19.57
N GLY A 153 1.41 -14.91 19.69
CA GLY A 153 0.62 -15.49 18.61
C GLY A 153 1.20 -16.80 18.07
N ALA A 154 0.43 -17.46 17.22
CA ALA A 154 0.89 -18.64 16.50
C ALA A 154 1.91 -18.26 15.43
N SER A 155 2.77 -19.20 15.04
CA SER A 155 3.65 -18.97 13.90
C SER A 155 2.82 -18.70 12.64
N HIS A 156 3.21 -17.73 11.82
CA HIS A 156 2.55 -17.45 10.56
C HIS A 156 2.54 -18.65 9.60
N THR A 157 3.52 -19.55 9.73
CA THR A 157 3.58 -20.79 8.93
C THR A 157 2.60 -21.85 9.38
N ASP A 158 2.16 -21.81 10.65
CA ASP A 158 1.26 -22.80 11.26
C ASP A 158 -0.20 -22.31 11.28
N THR A 159 -0.43 -21.04 10.90
CA THR A 159 -1.75 -20.44 10.80
C THR A 159 -2.38 -20.71 9.43
N ASP A 160 -3.67 -21.10 9.38
CA ASP A 160 -4.38 -21.24 8.10
C ASP A 160 -4.72 -19.89 7.50
N LEU A 161 -3.96 -19.51 6.46
CA LEU A 161 -4.10 -18.26 5.73
C LEU A 161 -4.92 -18.39 4.42
N ARG A 162 -5.51 -19.56 4.17
CA ARG A 162 -6.34 -19.80 2.97
C ARG A 162 -7.76 -19.28 3.13
N ARG A 163 -8.24 -19.16 4.38
CA ARG A 163 -9.54 -18.56 4.70
C ARG A 163 -9.55 -17.05 4.38
N ARG A 164 -10.68 -16.39 4.52
CA ARG A 164 -10.79 -14.93 4.38
C ARG A 164 -10.03 -14.27 5.55
N VAL A 165 -8.90 -13.62 5.28
CA VAL A 165 -8.03 -13.04 6.31
C VAL A 165 -7.65 -11.60 6.01
N ALA A 166 -7.53 -10.81 7.07
CA ALA A 166 -6.88 -9.51 7.08
C ALA A 166 -5.61 -9.59 7.93
N VAL A 167 -4.46 -9.39 7.32
CA VAL A 167 -3.19 -9.27 8.03
C VAL A 167 -3.05 -7.84 8.50
N VAL A 168 -3.11 -7.64 9.82
CA VAL A 168 -3.10 -6.32 10.47
C VAL A 168 -1.69 -6.00 10.98
N LEU A 169 -1.14 -4.91 10.45
CA LEU A 169 0.20 -4.43 10.81
C LEU A 169 0.09 -3.05 11.47
N GLY A 170 0.66 -2.92 12.65
CA GLY A 170 0.58 -1.71 13.46
C GLY A 170 1.67 -0.68 13.16
N ASN A 171 1.61 0.40 13.92
CA ASN A 171 2.56 1.51 13.87
C ASN A 171 4.00 1.06 14.10
N GLU A 172 4.96 1.74 13.47
CA GLU A 172 6.39 1.39 13.50
C GLU A 172 7.02 1.46 14.90
N ALA A 173 6.55 2.39 15.71
CA ALA A 173 7.13 2.63 17.05
C ALA A 173 6.47 1.78 18.14
N HIS A 174 5.18 1.54 18.02
CA HIS A 174 4.37 0.94 19.10
C HIS A 174 3.78 -0.42 18.74
N GLY A 175 3.84 -0.81 17.45
CA GLY A 175 3.13 -1.99 16.96
C GLY A 175 1.61 -1.83 17.01
N LEU A 176 0.91 -2.93 17.11
CA LEU A 176 -0.52 -2.95 17.40
C LEU A 176 -0.73 -2.81 18.92
N SER A 177 -1.78 -2.07 19.31
CA SER A 177 -2.20 -2.00 20.71
C SER A 177 -2.58 -3.38 21.24
N ASP A 178 -2.36 -3.61 22.53
CA ASP A 178 -2.72 -4.87 23.18
C ASP A 178 -4.22 -5.13 23.20
N ASP A 179 -5.01 -4.08 23.16
CA ASP A 179 -6.48 -4.08 23.08
C ASP A 179 -7.00 -3.92 21.64
N ALA A 180 -6.12 -4.01 20.63
CA ALA A 180 -6.55 -3.97 19.24
C ALA A 180 -7.59 -5.06 18.95
N ASN A 181 -8.69 -4.68 18.31
CA ASN A 181 -9.78 -5.60 18.00
C ASN A 181 -9.39 -6.55 16.86
N VAL A 182 -8.60 -7.57 17.19
CA VAL A 182 -8.19 -8.65 16.28
C VAL A 182 -8.70 -9.99 16.79
N ASP A 183 -8.92 -10.94 15.88
CA ASP A 183 -9.48 -12.25 16.22
C ASP A 183 -8.40 -13.23 16.68
N GLU A 184 -7.22 -13.14 16.06
CA GLU A 184 -6.07 -13.99 16.37
C GLU A 184 -4.78 -13.18 16.29
N TRP A 185 -3.73 -13.66 16.99
CA TRP A 185 -2.39 -13.08 16.88
C TRP A 185 -1.46 -14.04 16.14
N ILE A 186 -0.65 -13.49 15.24
CA ILE A 186 0.38 -14.22 14.50
C ILE A 186 1.74 -13.58 14.70
N THR A 187 2.78 -14.40 14.62
CA THR A 187 4.18 -13.97 14.75
C THR A 187 5.04 -14.52 13.62
N ILE A 188 6.06 -13.77 13.27
CA ILE A 188 7.18 -14.25 12.45
C ILE A 188 8.28 -14.67 13.42
N ALA A 189 8.62 -15.96 13.44
CA ALA A 189 9.65 -16.45 14.34
C ALA A 189 11.03 -15.86 14.02
N HIS A 190 11.69 -15.31 15.04
CA HIS A 190 13.03 -14.78 14.93
C HIS A 190 14.05 -15.80 15.48
N ALA A 191 15.08 -16.12 14.69
CA ALA A 191 16.20 -16.97 15.14
C ALA A 191 17.36 -16.15 15.72
N GLY A 192 17.38 -14.85 15.48
CA GLY A 192 18.43 -13.94 15.93
C GLY A 192 18.06 -13.16 17.19
N ARG A 193 18.85 -12.11 17.46
CA ARG A 193 18.66 -11.22 18.62
C ARG A 193 17.76 -10.01 18.34
N SER A 194 17.28 -9.85 17.12
CA SER A 194 16.35 -8.77 16.77
C SER A 194 15.03 -8.96 17.51
N GLU A 195 14.55 -7.89 18.14
CA GLU A 195 13.26 -7.91 18.85
C GLU A 195 12.08 -7.77 17.91
N SER A 196 12.27 -7.16 16.73
CA SER A 196 11.21 -6.95 15.73
C SER A 196 11.80 -6.80 14.33
N LEU A 197 10.95 -6.92 13.32
CA LEU A 197 11.21 -6.54 11.94
C LEU A 197 10.62 -5.15 11.65
N ASN A 198 11.18 -4.46 10.68
CA ASN A 198 10.52 -3.31 10.08
C ASN A 198 9.12 -3.73 9.59
N VAL A 199 8.10 -2.88 9.80
CA VAL A 199 6.69 -3.21 9.52
C VAL A 199 6.45 -3.60 8.06
N ALA A 200 7.09 -2.95 7.11
CA ALA A 200 6.97 -3.27 5.69
C ALA A 200 7.67 -4.60 5.33
N MET A 201 8.78 -4.93 6.00
CA MET A 201 9.43 -6.24 5.85
C MET A 201 8.54 -7.37 6.43
N ALA A 202 7.95 -7.15 7.61
CA ALA A 202 6.99 -8.08 8.19
C ALA A 202 5.80 -8.30 7.25
N CYS A 203 5.24 -7.20 6.72
CA CYS A 203 4.17 -7.24 5.71
C CYS A 203 4.57 -8.12 4.52
N THR A 204 5.76 -7.92 3.96
CA THR A 204 6.24 -8.69 2.81
C THR A 204 6.27 -10.19 3.12
N VAL A 205 6.86 -10.59 4.25
CA VAL A 205 6.94 -12.00 4.64
C VAL A 205 5.54 -12.60 4.76
N LEU A 206 4.62 -11.92 5.45
CA LEU A 206 3.26 -12.41 5.67
C LEU A 206 2.45 -12.47 4.37
N CYS A 207 2.52 -11.45 3.53
CA CYS A 207 1.84 -11.43 2.23
C CYS A 207 2.26 -12.62 1.35
N PHE A 208 3.56 -12.89 1.26
CA PHE A 208 4.05 -14.00 0.46
C PHE A 208 3.76 -15.37 1.08
N GLU A 209 3.61 -15.46 2.40
CA GLU A 209 3.13 -16.69 3.04
C GLU A 209 1.65 -16.94 2.72
N VAL A 210 0.79 -15.91 2.76
CA VAL A 210 -0.60 -16.02 2.27
C VAL A 210 -0.62 -16.53 0.82
N ALA A 211 0.15 -15.89 -0.06
CA ALA A 211 0.24 -16.29 -1.46
C ALA A 211 0.74 -17.71 -1.65
N ARG A 212 1.73 -18.16 -0.85
CA ARG A 212 2.25 -19.53 -0.88
C ARG A 212 1.18 -20.55 -0.51
N GLN A 213 0.49 -20.34 0.62
CA GLN A 213 -0.53 -21.29 1.11
C GLN A 213 -1.70 -21.40 0.12
N ARG A 214 -2.13 -20.29 -0.48
CA ARG A 214 -3.25 -20.28 -1.44
C ARG A 214 -2.90 -20.98 -2.75
N ARG A 215 -1.67 -20.83 -3.25
CA ARG A 215 -1.19 -21.57 -4.45
C ARG A 215 -1.07 -23.07 -4.22
N SER A 216 -0.75 -23.51 -3.00
CA SER A 216 -0.58 -24.93 -2.68
C SER A 216 -1.90 -25.65 -2.41
N GLY A 217 -3.03 -24.95 -2.37
CA GLY A 217 -4.37 -25.51 -2.13
C GLY A 217 -5.27 -25.52 -3.38
N SER A 218 -4.72 -25.15 -4.54
CA SER A 218 -5.44 -25.12 -5.85
C SER A 218 -5.22 -26.42 -6.61
#